data_ce42701460a51857143cba431ebfc16b
#
_entry.id   ce42701460a51857143cba431ebfc16b
#
_cell.length_a   1.000
_cell.length_b   1.000
_cell.length_c   1.000
_cell.angle_alpha   90.00
_cell.angle_beta   90.00
_cell.angle_gamma   90.00
#
_symmetry.space_group_name_H-M   'P 1'
#
loop_
_entity.id
_entity.type
_entity.pdbx_description
1 polymer ?
#
loop_
_entity_poly.entity_id
_entity_poly.type
_entity_poly.pdbx_seq_one_letter_code
_entity_poly.pdbx_strand_id
1 'polypeptide(L)'
;MKNSTTPKRSEIAKSDKWNIELLFKNEEEWEAALASIPEGGKEILKYKEAFSKPETIDAATLLACLKASTGVDRIAEKVGNYAFLQKSSNEGDPENIKRISKYMMTVTELSAATSWLMPAIMEIPEEKIRSWIDPSSPTGKDFADFKVSLEKTLYLKPHTLSDKEEKILSLLSEPHGTPSQAFSVLTNVDFDFGTITTKEGDIKLTQSSYSKFMQNPDRALREKAYKQLYGVYGAHKNTIASLYTGQVQQNVALAKIRGYASAREKSLYVDKVPTAVYDNLVDTIHKNLKPLHKFYSMLKKHLGLKELRHYDVYMPLVSEVKKVTPYNEAVDIITEALRPLGEEYVKTIRNGLLNGWVDKYENEGKRSGAFSAGGYDSDPYILMNYKEDVIRDVFTLVHEGGHSMHSWYSVRNNPYPCYHYTIFEAEVASTFNEELLFRHMIKTSTDPKMRAYLLSVRASDILATLYRQTMFAEYEKITHALVESGTPLTVENLRSEYRKLLELYFGPEMVFEDVSDLEGMRIPHFYRAFYVYKYSTGISASMALAERVCSGGDKEREDYFKFLKSGGSRYPIESLKLAGVDMASPAPVQAACDNFAKIVDELEKALEELKK
;
A
#
# COMPACT_ATOMS: atom_id res chain seq x y z
N MET A 1 -1.20 -15.52 -35.08
CA MET A 1 -0.91 -15.69 -33.63
C MET A 1 -1.30 -17.11 -33.27
N LYS A 2 -0.37 -17.96 -32.81
CA LYS A 2 -0.74 -19.26 -32.24
C LYS A 2 -1.59 -18.95 -31.00
N ASN A 3 -2.77 -19.53 -30.87
CA ASN A 3 -3.54 -19.57 -29.63
C ASN A 3 -2.69 -20.31 -28.58
N SER A 4 -1.84 -19.60 -27.86
CA SER A 4 -1.20 -20.18 -26.68
C SER A 4 -2.26 -20.18 -25.59
N THR A 5 -2.82 -21.33 -25.31
CA THR A 5 -3.67 -21.51 -24.12
C THR A 5 -2.79 -21.30 -22.89
N THR A 6 -3.27 -20.50 -21.94
CA THR A 6 -2.62 -20.33 -20.63
C THR A 6 -2.35 -21.70 -20.01
N PRO A 7 -1.12 -22.04 -19.58
CA PRO A 7 -0.78 -23.36 -19.06
C PRO A 7 -1.54 -23.67 -17.76
N LYS A 8 -1.83 -24.93 -17.52
CA LYS A 8 -2.38 -25.38 -16.23
C LYS A 8 -1.32 -25.31 -15.13
N ARG A 9 -1.74 -25.17 -13.88
CA ARG A 9 -0.82 -25.17 -12.72
C ARG A 9 0.11 -26.39 -12.68
N SER A 10 -0.37 -27.57 -13.08
CA SER A 10 0.40 -28.80 -13.15
C SER A 10 1.52 -28.77 -14.19
N GLU A 11 1.39 -27.96 -15.23
CA GLU A 11 2.35 -27.85 -16.33
C GLU A 11 3.49 -26.86 -16.04
N ILE A 12 3.36 -26.02 -15.00
CA ILE A 12 4.42 -25.10 -14.56
C ILE A 12 5.53 -25.90 -13.90
N ALA A 13 6.78 -25.66 -14.31
CA ALA A 13 7.95 -26.31 -13.73
C ALA A 13 8.08 -26.03 -12.22
N LYS A 14 8.61 -26.99 -11.44
CA LYS A 14 8.81 -26.82 -9.99
C LYS A 14 9.75 -25.65 -9.68
N SER A 15 10.76 -25.39 -10.52
CA SER A 15 11.71 -24.28 -10.42
C SER A 15 11.07 -22.90 -10.61
N ASP A 16 9.86 -22.84 -11.17
CA ASP A 16 9.13 -21.60 -11.45
C ASP A 16 7.97 -21.36 -10.48
N LYS A 17 7.85 -22.22 -9.48
CA LYS A 17 6.90 -22.12 -8.38
C LYS A 17 7.62 -21.74 -7.09
N TRP A 18 6.93 -21.03 -6.22
CA TRP A 18 7.39 -20.84 -4.86
C TRP A 18 7.45 -22.15 -4.06
N ASN A 19 8.38 -22.22 -3.08
CA ASN A 19 8.60 -23.44 -2.28
C ASN A 19 7.78 -23.40 -0.99
N ILE A 20 6.48 -23.62 -1.09
CA ILE A 20 5.57 -23.66 0.06
C ILE A 20 5.69 -24.93 0.90
N GLU A 21 6.43 -25.94 0.43
CA GLU A 21 6.77 -27.15 1.21
C GLU A 21 7.58 -26.81 2.48
N LEU A 22 8.20 -25.61 2.53
CA LEU A 22 8.83 -25.08 3.73
C LEU A 22 7.83 -24.68 4.83
N LEU A 23 6.59 -24.37 4.47
CA LEU A 23 5.52 -24.11 5.44
C LEU A 23 4.96 -25.43 5.96
N PHE A 24 4.44 -26.27 5.07
CA PHE A 24 3.93 -27.60 5.37
C PHE A 24 4.31 -28.55 4.22
N LYS A 25 4.83 -29.71 4.55
CA LYS A 25 5.30 -30.69 3.56
C LYS A 25 4.14 -31.32 2.78
N ASN A 26 2.99 -31.43 3.41
CA ASN A 26 1.79 -32.06 2.86
C ASN A 26 0.53 -31.54 3.55
N GLU A 27 -0.63 -31.99 3.07
CA GLU A 27 -1.94 -31.60 3.59
C GLU A 27 -2.17 -32.09 5.02
N GLU A 28 -1.63 -33.28 5.38
CA GLU A 28 -1.79 -33.85 6.73
C GLU A 28 -1.12 -32.98 7.80
N GLU A 29 0.08 -32.46 7.52
CA GLU A 29 0.76 -31.51 8.43
C GLU A 29 -0.03 -30.21 8.59
N TRP A 30 -0.61 -29.70 7.50
CA TRP A 30 -1.42 -28.50 7.52
C TRP A 30 -2.73 -28.69 8.31
N GLU A 31 -3.45 -29.82 8.06
CA GLU A 31 -4.69 -30.15 8.78
C GLU A 31 -4.43 -30.36 10.28
N ALA A 32 -3.33 -30.99 10.65
CA ALA A 32 -2.94 -31.17 12.06
C ALA A 32 -2.68 -29.82 12.75
N ALA A 33 -1.99 -28.89 12.06
CA ALA A 33 -1.76 -27.55 12.58
C ALA A 33 -3.06 -26.75 12.68
N LEU A 34 -3.93 -26.81 11.68
CA LEU A 34 -5.27 -26.20 11.72
C LEU A 34 -6.09 -26.70 12.90
N ALA A 35 -6.10 -28.01 13.12
CA ALA A 35 -6.84 -28.64 14.24
C ALA A 35 -6.30 -28.26 15.62
N SER A 36 -5.04 -27.82 15.74
CA SER A 36 -4.45 -27.37 17.00
C SER A 36 -4.87 -25.97 17.44
N ILE A 37 -5.38 -25.13 16.51
CA ILE A 37 -5.75 -23.74 16.79
C ILE A 37 -6.89 -23.63 17.83
N PRO A 38 -8.00 -24.38 17.73
CA PRO A 38 -9.06 -24.34 18.74
C PRO A 38 -8.59 -24.77 20.15
N GLU A 39 -7.68 -25.74 20.24
CA GLU A 39 -7.12 -26.15 21.53
C GLU A 39 -6.28 -25.03 22.15
N GLY A 40 -5.47 -24.33 21.34
CA GLY A 40 -4.79 -23.13 21.79
C GLY A 40 -5.74 -22.04 22.27
N GLY A 41 -6.86 -21.84 21.59
CA GLY A 41 -7.93 -20.94 22.05
C GLY A 41 -8.47 -21.30 23.43
N LYS A 42 -8.64 -22.59 23.71
CA LYS A 42 -9.06 -23.08 25.07
C LYS A 42 -8.01 -22.78 26.13
N GLU A 43 -6.71 -22.87 25.79
CA GLU A 43 -5.62 -22.47 26.72
C GLU A 43 -5.72 -21.00 27.10
N ILE A 44 -5.99 -20.10 26.13
CA ILE A 44 -6.16 -18.67 26.39
C ILE A 44 -7.39 -18.43 27.30
N LEU A 45 -8.49 -19.15 27.06
CA LEU A 45 -9.72 -19.03 27.84
C LEU A 45 -9.56 -19.36 29.32
N LYS A 46 -8.56 -20.17 29.72
CA LYS A 46 -8.28 -20.48 31.14
C LYS A 46 -7.92 -19.23 31.95
N TYR A 47 -7.41 -18.18 31.31
CA TYR A 47 -7.05 -16.92 31.97
C TYR A 47 -8.24 -15.97 32.14
N LYS A 48 -9.35 -16.16 31.42
CA LYS A 48 -10.46 -15.20 31.35
C LYS A 48 -11.05 -14.86 32.73
N GLU A 49 -11.18 -15.86 33.63
CA GLU A 49 -11.68 -15.64 34.97
C GLU A 49 -10.75 -14.73 35.79
N ALA A 50 -9.43 -14.92 35.70
CA ALA A 50 -8.46 -14.05 36.38
C ALA A 50 -8.58 -12.59 35.95
N PHE A 51 -8.85 -12.35 34.65
CA PHE A 51 -9.02 -11.00 34.10
C PHE A 51 -10.37 -10.34 34.46
N SER A 52 -11.29 -11.05 35.12
CA SER A 52 -12.53 -10.42 35.63
C SER A 52 -12.29 -9.40 36.74
N LYS A 53 -11.10 -9.39 37.34
CA LYS A 53 -10.65 -8.43 38.35
C LYS A 53 -9.29 -7.85 37.97
N PRO A 54 -9.25 -6.89 37.04
CA PRO A 54 -8.02 -6.38 36.47
C PRO A 54 -7.01 -5.84 37.47
N GLU A 55 -7.49 -5.27 38.59
CA GLU A 55 -6.68 -4.76 39.71
C GLU A 55 -5.92 -5.86 40.46
N THR A 56 -6.35 -7.13 40.39
CA THR A 56 -5.69 -8.25 41.07
C THR A 56 -4.70 -9.02 40.18
N ILE A 57 -4.71 -8.77 38.87
CA ILE A 57 -3.80 -9.44 37.92
C ILE A 57 -2.35 -9.20 38.36
N ASP A 58 -1.55 -10.24 38.34
CA ASP A 58 -0.10 -10.18 38.52
C ASP A 58 0.68 -10.33 37.19
N ALA A 59 1.96 -10.02 37.22
CA ALA A 59 2.82 -10.07 36.06
C ALA A 59 2.92 -11.47 35.44
N ALA A 60 2.95 -12.52 36.28
CA ALA A 60 3.08 -13.90 35.80
C ALA A 60 1.86 -14.34 35.02
N THR A 61 0.66 -14.00 35.49
CA THR A 61 -0.62 -14.32 34.84
C THR A 61 -0.74 -13.61 33.47
N LEU A 62 -0.43 -12.29 33.42
CA LEU A 62 -0.43 -11.56 32.16
C LEU A 62 0.57 -12.16 31.17
N LEU A 63 1.80 -12.39 31.59
CA LEU A 63 2.86 -12.92 30.74
C LEU A 63 2.50 -14.32 30.19
N ALA A 64 1.94 -15.19 31.03
CA ALA A 64 1.53 -16.54 30.61
C ALA A 64 0.40 -16.47 29.56
N CYS A 65 -0.58 -15.59 29.76
CA CYS A 65 -1.65 -15.36 28.80
C CYS A 65 -1.14 -14.81 27.46
N LEU A 66 -0.25 -13.82 27.48
CA LEU A 66 0.38 -13.25 26.27
C LEU A 66 1.19 -14.31 25.50
N LYS A 67 1.95 -15.15 26.20
CA LYS A 67 2.70 -16.25 25.57
C LYS A 67 1.77 -17.29 24.94
N ALA A 68 0.70 -17.64 25.61
CA ALA A 68 -0.31 -18.57 25.06
C ALA A 68 -0.96 -18.00 23.80
N SER A 69 -1.39 -16.71 23.82
CA SER A 69 -1.95 -16.04 22.65
C SER A 69 -0.95 -16.00 21.48
N THR A 70 0.27 -15.54 21.73
CA THR A 70 1.33 -15.48 20.70
C THR A 70 1.61 -16.88 20.08
N GLY A 71 1.61 -17.93 20.89
CA GLY A 71 1.81 -19.29 20.41
C GLY A 71 0.74 -19.73 19.41
N VAL A 72 -0.51 -19.43 19.71
CA VAL A 72 -1.66 -19.76 18.83
C VAL A 72 -1.65 -18.87 17.58
N ASP A 73 -1.38 -17.58 17.73
CA ASP A 73 -1.37 -16.61 16.63
C ASP A 73 -0.30 -16.98 15.60
N ARG A 74 0.88 -17.43 16.02
CA ARG A 74 1.96 -17.90 15.11
C ARG A 74 1.52 -19.13 14.31
N ILE A 75 0.83 -20.10 14.94
CA ILE A 75 0.31 -21.26 14.23
C ILE A 75 -0.77 -20.84 13.24
N ALA A 76 -1.70 -20.00 13.66
CA ALA A 76 -2.78 -19.50 12.82
C ALA A 76 -2.24 -18.72 11.61
N GLU A 77 -1.25 -17.87 11.80
CA GLU A 77 -0.58 -17.14 10.72
C GLU A 77 0.07 -18.08 9.71
N LYS A 78 0.83 -19.07 10.16
CA LYS A 78 1.51 -20.05 9.29
C LYS A 78 0.50 -20.87 8.47
N VAL A 79 -0.57 -21.34 9.12
CA VAL A 79 -1.69 -22.09 8.49
C VAL A 79 -2.40 -21.22 7.46
N GLY A 80 -2.66 -19.95 7.81
CA GLY A 80 -3.31 -18.98 6.92
C GLY A 80 -2.47 -18.62 5.71
N ASN A 81 -1.17 -18.39 5.89
CA ASN A 81 -0.24 -18.11 4.79
C ASN A 81 -0.21 -19.26 3.78
N TYR A 82 -0.11 -20.50 4.23
CA TYR A 82 -0.16 -21.66 3.33
C TYR A 82 -1.46 -21.70 2.52
N ALA A 83 -2.61 -21.57 3.19
CA ALA A 83 -3.91 -21.58 2.53
C ALA A 83 -4.07 -20.44 1.52
N PHE A 84 -3.61 -19.22 1.87
CA PHE A 84 -3.65 -18.04 1.01
C PHE A 84 -2.76 -18.20 -0.23
N LEU A 85 -1.53 -18.70 -0.07
CA LEU A 85 -0.59 -18.92 -1.16
C LEU A 85 -1.09 -19.97 -2.14
N GLN A 86 -1.61 -21.11 -1.61
CA GLN A 86 -2.22 -22.15 -2.43
C GLN A 86 -3.40 -21.61 -3.24
N LYS A 87 -4.32 -20.88 -2.60
CA LYS A 87 -5.45 -20.28 -3.28
C LYS A 87 -5.00 -19.27 -4.34
N SER A 88 -4.02 -18.43 -4.05
CA SER A 88 -3.52 -17.42 -5.00
C SER A 88 -2.86 -18.04 -6.23
N SER A 89 -2.29 -19.25 -6.12
CA SER A 89 -1.70 -19.98 -7.25
C SER A 89 -2.73 -20.59 -8.21
N ASN A 90 -3.96 -20.86 -7.71
CA ASN A 90 -5.11 -21.29 -8.51
C ASN A 90 -6.40 -21.03 -7.71
N GLU A 91 -7.08 -19.92 -8.02
CA GLU A 91 -8.30 -19.50 -7.31
C GLU A 91 -9.53 -20.35 -7.65
N GLY A 92 -9.48 -21.08 -8.78
CA GLY A 92 -10.57 -21.96 -9.24
C GLY A 92 -10.47 -23.39 -8.69
N ASP A 93 -9.41 -23.74 -7.99
CA ASP A 93 -9.21 -25.10 -7.46
C ASP A 93 -10.11 -25.35 -6.24
N PRO A 94 -11.02 -26.37 -6.29
CA PRO A 94 -11.94 -26.66 -5.17
C PRO A 94 -11.24 -26.95 -3.85
N GLU A 95 -10.07 -27.62 -3.87
CA GLU A 95 -9.33 -27.93 -2.63
C GLU A 95 -8.71 -26.67 -2.03
N ASN A 96 -8.25 -25.73 -2.85
CA ASN A 96 -7.77 -24.44 -2.39
C ASN A 96 -8.91 -23.61 -1.76
N ILE A 97 -10.10 -23.61 -2.38
CA ILE A 97 -11.29 -22.93 -1.84
C ILE A 97 -11.71 -23.55 -0.51
N LYS A 98 -11.73 -24.87 -0.43
CA LYS A 98 -12.06 -25.60 0.81
C LYS A 98 -11.06 -25.30 1.93
N ARG A 99 -9.75 -25.30 1.60
CA ARG A 99 -8.67 -25.04 2.56
C ARG A 99 -8.78 -23.65 3.17
N ILE A 100 -8.91 -22.61 2.35
CA ILE A 100 -9.05 -21.23 2.86
C ILE A 100 -10.36 -21.06 3.67
N SER A 101 -11.43 -21.73 3.27
CA SER A 101 -12.72 -21.68 4.00
C SER A 101 -12.60 -22.31 5.38
N LYS A 102 -11.96 -23.50 5.50
CA LYS A 102 -11.70 -24.13 6.80
C LYS A 102 -10.88 -23.21 7.71
N TYR A 103 -9.79 -22.63 7.17
CA TYR A 103 -8.97 -21.68 7.91
C TYR A 103 -9.80 -20.49 8.42
N MET A 104 -10.57 -19.84 7.53
CA MET A 104 -11.38 -18.67 7.89
C MET A 104 -12.41 -18.98 8.98
N MET A 105 -13.05 -20.15 8.93
CA MET A 105 -13.96 -20.59 9.99
C MET A 105 -13.23 -20.74 11.33
N THR A 106 -12.09 -21.44 11.33
CA THR A 106 -11.31 -21.69 12.54
C THR A 106 -10.81 -20.40 13.20
N VAL A 107 -10.25 -19.46 12.40
CA VAL A 107 -9.75 -18.19 12.98
C VAL A 107 -10.87 -17.25 13.39
N THR A 108 -12.04 -17.31 12.76
CA THR A 108 -13.23 -16.55 13.20
C THR A 108 -13.69 -17.04 14.57
N GLU A 109 -13.74 -18.35 14.79
CA GLU A 109 -14.07 -18.94 16.10
C GLU A 109 -13.02 -18.57 17.16
N LEU A 110 -11.73 -18.67 16.83
CA LEU A 110 -10.63 -18.23 17.71
C LEU A 110 -10.77 -16.76 18.09
N SER A 111 -10.94 -15.88 17.09
CA SER A 111 -11.10 -14.44 17.31
C SER A 111 -12.29 -14.11 18.20
N ALA A 112 -13.43 -14.79 18.01
CA ALA A 112 -14.60 -14.63 18.87
C ALA A 112 -14.32 -15.09 20.32
N ALA A 113 -13.63 -16.23 20.47
CA ALA A 113 -13.29 -16.77 21.79
C ALA A 113 -12.28 -15.90 22.56
N THR A 114 -11.38 -15.21 21.87
CA THR A 114 -10.28 -14.41 22.47
C THR A 114 -10.54 -12.90 22.46
N SER A 115 -11.65 -12.43 21.91
CA SER A 115 -12.00 -10.99 21.77
C SER A 115 -12.00 -10.20 23.09
N TRP A 116 -12.17 -10.88 24.22
CA TRP A 116 -12.16 -10.29 25.56
C TRP A 116 -10.76 -9.85 26.01
N LEU A 117 -9.68 -10.40 25.43
CA LEU A 117 -8.33 -10.29 25.98
C LEU A 117 -7.78 -8.85 25.92
N MET A 118 -7.86 -8.20 24.75
CA MET A 118 -7.33 -6.83 24.62
C MET A 118 -8.08 -5.81 25.49
N PRO A 119 -9.43 -5.78 25.52
CA PRO A 119 -10.16 -4.95 26.48
C PRO A 119 -9.73 -5.21 27.93
N ALA A 120 -9.64 -6.47 28.33
CA ALA A 120 -9.26 -6.82 29.70
C ALA A 120 -7.82 -6.38 30.06
N ILE A 121 -6.86 -6.45 29.12
CA ILE A 121 -5.51 -5.88 29.31
C ILE A 121 -5.58 -4.36 29.50
N MET A 122 -6.43 -3.66 28.75
CA MET A 122 -6.58 -2.21 28.86
C MET A 122 -7.20 -1.78 30.20
N GLU A 123 -7.97 -2.65 30.87
CA GLU A 123 -8.52 -2.38 32.20
C GLU A 123 -7.49 -2.51 33.32
N ILE A 124 -6.38 -3.25 33.11
CA ILE A 124 -5.30 -3.33 34.11
C ILE A 124 -4.76 -1.90 34.37
N PRO A 125 -4.52 -1.52 35.66
CA PRO A 125 -3.92 -0.24 36.00
C PRO A 125 -2.63 -0.01 35.23
N GLU A 126 -2.53 1.14 34.56
CA GLU A 126 -1.41 1.45 33.67
C GLU A 126 -0.05 1.42 34.38
N GLU A 127 0.01 1.91 35.62
CA GLU A 127 1.21 1.88 36.46
C GLU A 127 1.72 0.46 36.73
N LYS A 128 0.81 -0.53 36.82
CA LYS A 128 1.21 -1.93 36.96
C LYS A 128 1.88 -2.44 35.68
N ILE A 129 1.25 -2.26 34.52
CA ILE A 129 1.81 -2.70 33.24
C ILE A 129 3.17 -2.02 33.03
N ARG A 130 3.25 -0.68 33.25
CA ARG A 130 4.51 0.05 33.11
C ARG A 130 5.60 -0.47 34.04
N SER A 131 5.25 -0.81 35.28
CA SER A 131 6.22 -1.37 36.24
C SER A 131 6.72 -2.76 35.81
N TRP A 132 5.88 -3.59 35.18
CA TRP A 132 6.26 -4.93 34.71
C TRP A 132 7.14 -4.92 33.46
N ILE A 133 6.90 -3.97 32.55
CA ILE A 133 7.65 -3.85 31.27
C ILE A 133 8.90 -2.96 31.39
N ASP A 134 9.15 -2.33 32.55
CA ASP A 134 10.34 -1.53 32.78
C ASP A 134 11.58 -2.44 32.75
N PRO A 135 12.58 -2.20 31.88
CA PRO A 135 13.77 -3.03 31.79
C PRO A 135 14.57 -3.13 33.10
N SER A 136 14.41 -2.18 34.01
CA SER A 136 15.07 -2.16 35.32
C SER A 136 14.31 -2.96 36.39
N SER A 137 13.09 -3.35 36.11
CA SER A 137 12.26 -4.12 37.06
C SER A 137 12.64 -5.60 37.09
N PRO A 138 12.29 -6.33 38.15
CA PRO A 138 12.50 -7.79 38.22
C PRO A 138 11.86 -8.58 37.09
N THR A 139 10.73 -8.11 36.56
CA THR A 139 9.96 -8.74 35.48
C THR A 139 10.29 -8.20 34.08
N GLY A 140 11.02 -7.10 33.98
CA GLY A 140 11.26 -6.40 32.71
C GLY A 140 11.91 -7.26 31.64
N LYS A 141 12.81 -8.18 32.04
CA LYS A 141 13.44 -9.13 31.11
C LYS A 141 12.43 -10.14 30.56
N ASP A 142 11.49 -10.58 31.35
CA ASP A 142 10.48 -11.57 30.95
C ASP A 142 9.46 -10.96 29.97
N PHE A 143 9.20 -9.66 30.10
CA PHE A 143 8.32 -8.89 29.21
C PHE A 143 9.01 -8.28 28.00
N ALA A 144 10.33 -8.49 27.80
CA ALA A 144 11.08 -7.84 26.73
C ALA A 144 10.41 -7.96 25.34
N ASP A 145 9.89 -9.15 25.01
CA ASP A 145 9.22 -9.42 23.74
C ASP A 145 7.86 -8.72 23.59
N PHE A 146 7.21 -8.38 24.71
CA PHE A 146 5.87 -7.80 24.74
C PHE A 146 5.86 -6.31 25.06
N LYS A 147 7.01 -5.76 25.49
CA LYS A 147 7.12 -4.37 25.94
C LYS A 147 6.50 -3.39 24.94
N VAL A 148 6.94 -3.44 23.68
CA VAL A 148 6.52 -2.49 22.66
C VAL A 148 5.03 -2.65 22.33
N SER A 149 4.53 -3.88 22.24
CA SER A 149 3.10 -4.12 21.98
C SER A 149 2.22 -3.62 23.12
N LEU A 150 2.64 -3.82 24.38
CA LEU A 150 1.95 -3.26 25.55
C LEU A 150 2.03 -1.74 25.60
N GLU A 151 3.19 -1.13 25.30
CA GLU A 151 3.31 0.34 25.20
C GLU A 151 2.37 0.92 24.13
N LYS A 152 2.25 0.26 22.96
CA LYS A 152 1.30 0.66 21.91
C LYS A 152 -0.17 0.50 22.37
N THR A 153 -0.47 -0.55 23.11
CA THR A 153 -1.80 -0.74 23.72
C THR A 153 -2.13 0.38 24.71
N LEU A 154 -1.20 0.71 25.60
CA LEU A 154 -1.36 1.82 26.55
C LEU A 154 -1.50 3.18 25.87
N TYR A 155 -0.80 3.37 24.75
CA TYR A 155 -0.91 4.60 23.96
C TYR A 155 -2.31 4.83 23.38
N LEU A 156 -3.04 3.77 23.06
CA LEU A 156 -4.41 3.86 22.55
C LEU A 156 -5.46 4.02 23.68
N LYS A 157 -5.10 3.72 24.94
CA LYS A 157 -6.02 3.73 26.09
C LYS A 157 -6.80 5.03 26.27
N PRO A 158 -6.23 6.26 26.11
CA PRO A 158 -6.99 7.51 26.26
C PRO A 158 -8.17 7.67 25.31
N HIS A 159 -8.17 6.92 24.19
CA HIS A 159 -9.19 6.94 23.16
C HIS A 159 -10.00 5.66 23.08
N THR A 160 -9.82 4.78 24.05
CA THR A 160 -10.62 3.57 24.22
C THR A 160 -11.81 3.89 25.13
N LEU A 161 -13.01 3.52 24.71
CA LEU A 161 -14.25 3.78 25.43
C LEU A 161 -14.53 2.66 26.44
N SER A 162 -15.63 2.82 27.20
CA SER A 162 -16.09 1.73 28.08
C SER A 162 -16.51 0.50 27.26
N ASP A 163 -16.45 -0.68 27.86
CA ASP A 163 -16.86 -1.95 27.24
C ASP A 163 -18.23 -1.89 26.58
N LYS A 164 -19.17 -1.22 27.21
CA LYS A 164 -20.53 -1.07 26.69
C LYS A 164 -20.53 -0.23 25.41
N GLU A 165 -19.78 0.86 25.38
CA GLU A 165 -19.67 1.76 24.23
C GLU A 165 -18.90 1.10 23.09
N GLU A 166 -17.77 0.41 23.38
CA GLU A 166 -17.02 -0.35 22.39
C GLU A 166 -17.87 -1.45 21.76
N LYS A 167 -18.69 -2.15 22.56
CA LYS A 167 -19.63 -3.15 22.06
C LYS A 167 -20.67 -2.53 21.12
N ILE A 168 -21.22 -1.36 21.45
CA ILE A 168 -22.15 -0.64 20.58
C ILE A 168 -21.47 -0.28 19.26
N LEU A 169 -20.26 0.31 19.29
CA LEU A 169 -19.51 0.66 18.09
C LEU A 169 -19.15 -0.57 17.24
N SER A 170 -18.81 -1.68 17.89
CA SER A 170 -18.56 -2.95 17.21
C SER A 170 -19.79 -3.47 16.45
N LEU A 171 -20.96 -3.40 17.04
CA LEU A 171 -22.24 -3.78 16.39
C LEU A 171 -22.59 -2.83 15.22
N LEU A 172 -22.13 -1.58 15.27
CA LEU A 172 -22.32 -0.60 14.19
C LEU A 172 -21.26 -0.69 13.08
N SER A 173 -20.23 -1.51 13.24
CA SER A 173 -19.12 -1.58 12.26
C SER A 173 -19.59 -2.04 10.88
N GLU A 174 -20.51 -2.98 10.80
CA GLU A 174 -21.08 -3.49 9.54
C GLU A 174 -21.96 -2.42 8.85
N PRO A 175 -22.97 -1.80 9.49
CA PRO A 175 -23.69 -0.67 8.92
C PRO A 175 -22.79 0.50 8.50
N HIS A 176 -21.71 0.76 9.22
CA HIS A 176 -20.72 1.79 8.88
C HIS A 176 -19.96 1.48 7.58
N GLY A 177 -19.85 0.24 7.15
CA GLY A 177 -19.29 -0.15 5.87
C GLY A 177 -20.18 0.16 4.65
N THR A 178 -21.49 0.43 4.88
CA THR A 178 -22.48 0.60 3.80
C THR A 178 -22.12 1.66 2.76
N PRO A 179 -21.63 2.87 3.10
CA PRO A 179 -21.29 3.88 2.07
C PRO A 179 -20.23 3.38 1.10
N SER A 180 -19.16 2.75 1.60
CA SER A 180 -18.08 2.18 0.79
C SER A 180 -18.57 1.00 -0.05
N GLN A 181 -19.35 0.11 0.53
CA GLN A 181 -19.89 -1.05 -0.16
C GLN A 181 -20.87 -0.62 -1.27
N ALA A 182 -21.81 0.29 -0.97
CA ALA A 182 -22.77 0.78 -1.94
C ALA A 182 -22.08 1.53 -3.09
N PHE A 183 -21.05 2.34 -2.79
CA PHE A 183 -20.22 2.95 -3.82
C PHE A 183 -19.56 1.91 -4.73
N SER A 184 -18.99 0.85 -4.14
CA SER A 184 -18.35 -0.22 -4.91
C SER A 184 -19.33 -0.96 -5.82
N VAL A 185 -20.51 -1.32 -5.32
CA VAL A 185 -21.55 -1.98 -6.11
C VAL A 185 -22.04 -1.05 -7.22
N LEU A 186 -22.37 0.19 -6.90
CA LEU A 186 -22.85 1.18 -7.88
C LEU A 186 -21.86 1.37 -9.04
N THR A 187 -20.56 1.52 -8.71
CA THR A 187 -19.56 1.89 -9.73
C THR A 187 -18.99 0.69 -10.51
N ASN A 188 -19.01 -0.52 -9.95
CA ASN A 188 -18.44 -1.70 -10.59
C ASN A 188 -19.49 -2.67 -11.15
N VAL A 189 -20.74 -2.59 -10.66
CA VAL A 189 -21.82 -3.52 -11.06
C VAL A 189 -22.93 -2.81 -11.80
N ASP A 190 -23.49 -1.74 -11.22
CA ASP A 190 -24.70 -1.09 -11.75
C ASP A 190 -24.39 -0.10 -12.88
N PHE A 191 -23.19 0.49 -12.92
CA PHE A 191 -22.83 1.42 -13.98
C PHE A 191 -22.66 0.71 -15.32
N ASP A 192 -23.45 1.13 -16.30
CA ASP A 192 -23.21 0.81 -17.70
C ASP A 192 -22.67 2.05 -18.44
N PHE A 193 -21.38 2.00 -18.76
CA PHE A 193 -20.72 3.05 -19.51
C PHE A 193 -20.95 2.93 -21.02
N GLY A 194 -21.71 1.91 -21.48
CA GLY A 194 -21.98 1.67 -22.88
C GLY A 194 -20.78 1.17 -23.68
N THR A 195 -20.77 1.41 -24.97
CA THR A 195 -19.80 0.88 -25.93
C THR A 195 -19.16 2.01 -26.73
N ILE A 196 -17.88 1.85 -27.04
CA ILE A 196 -17.12 2.72 -27.93
C ILE A 196 -16.84 1.96 -29.24
N THR A 197 -17.34 2.49 -30.35
CA THR A 197 -17.03 1.97 -31.69
C THR A 197 -15.64 2.41 -32.10
N THR A 198 -14.79 1.48 -32.45
CA THR A 198 -13.43 1.68 -32.95
C THR A 198 -13.27 1.09 -34.34
N LYS A 199 -12.12 1.31 -34.97
CA LYS A 199 -11.82 0.66 -36.29
C LYS A 199 -11.72 -0.87 -36.20
N GLU A 200 -11.45 -1.38 -34.99
CA GLU A 200 -11.30 -2.83 -34.72
C GLU A 200 -12.62 -3.49 -34.27
N GLY A 201 -13.69 -2.70 -34.15
CA GLY A 201 -15.01 -3.15 -33.68
C GLY A 201 -15.47 -2.39 -32.44
N ASP A 202 -16.56 -2.86 -31.87
CA ASP A 202 -17.19 -2.29 -30.69
C ASP A 202 -16.52 -2.82 -29.41
N ILE A 203 -16.08 -1.90 -28.54
CA ILE A 203 -15.45 -2.22 -27.27
C ILE A 203 -16.31 -1.68 -26.12
N LYS A 204 -16.71 -2.56 -25.20
CA LYS A 204 -17.44 -2.14 -24.00
C LYS A 204 -16.55 -1.24 -23.14
N LEU A 205 -17.07 -0.06 -22.76
CA LEU A 205 -16.40 0.84 -21.84
C LEU A 205 -16.61 0.35 -20.41
N THR A 206 -15.50 0.15 -19.71
CA THR A 206 -15.42 -0.25 -18.29
C THR A 206 -14.35 0.58 -17.60
N GLN A 207 -14.25 0.49 -16.28
CA GLN A 207 -13.14 1.13 -15.52
C GLN A 207 -11.76 0.69 -16.08
N SER A 208 -11.61 -0.59 -16.42
CA SER A 208 -10.35 -1.14 -16.96
C SER A 208 -10.09 -0.69 -18.40
N SER A 209 -11.10 -0.80 -19.31
CA SER A 209 -10.91 -0.39 -20.70
C SER A 209 -10.75 1.13 -20.86
N TYR A 210 -11.30 1.92 -19.94
CA TYR A 210 -11.12 3.38 -19.91
C TYR A 210 -9.63 3.78 -19.86
N SER A 211 -8.83 3.12 -19.05
CA SER A 211 -7.39 3.41 -18.96
C SER A 211 -6.68 3.18 -20.31
N LYS A 212 -7.09 2.13 -21.06
CA LYS A 212 -6.56 1.87 -22.39
C LYS A 212 -7.01 2.94 -23.40
N PHE A 213 -8.26 3.40 -23.30
CA PHE A 213 -8.74 4.51 -24.14
C PHE A 213 -8.00 5.81 -23.88
N MET A 214 -7.67 6.12 -22.63
CA MET A 214 -6.91 7.35 -22.29
C MET A 214 -5.48 7.36 -22.83
N GLN A 215 -4.93 6.20 -23.17
CA GLN A 215 -3.62 6.05 -23.83
C GLN A 215 -3.72 5.86 -25.35
N ASN A 216 -4.91 5.92 -25.92
CA ASN A 216 -5.11 5.73 -27.35
C ASN A 216 -4.57 6.95 -28.14
N PRO A 217 -3.80 6.75 -29.23
CA PRO A 217 -3.32 7.84 -30.08
C PRO A 217 -4.46 8.67 -30.69
N ASP A 218 -5.60 8.07 -30.98
CA ASP A 218 -6.77 8.78 -31.50
C ASP A 218 -7.43 9.64 -30.40
N ARG A 219 -7.24 10.95 -30.51
CA ARG A 219 -7.77 11.93 -29.54
C ARG A 219 -9.30 11.91 -29.47
N ALA A 220 -9.98 11.67 -30.59
CA ALA A 220 -11.44 11.64 -30.61
C ALA A 220 -11.98 10.44 -29.80
N LEU A 221 -11.28 9.31 -29.83
CA LEU A 221 -11.61 8.15 -29.00
C LEU A 221 -11.38 8.45 -27.50
N ARG A 222 -10.28 9.14 -27.14
CA ARG A 222 -10.04 9.57 -25.75
C ARG A 222 -11.15 10.47 -25.25
N GLU A 223 -11.49 11.51 -26.03
CA GLU A 223 -12.55 12.46 -25.69
C GLU A 223 -13.90 11.75 -25.53
N LYS A 224 -14.26 10.86 -26.48
CA LYS A 224 -15.51 10.12 -26.44
C LYS A 224 -15.59 9.24 -25.19
N ALA A 225 -14.55 8.45 -24.91
CA ALA A 225 -14.51 7.58 -23.74
C ALA A 225 -14.57 8.39 -22.44
N TYR A 226 -13.86 9.51 -22.36
CA TYR A 226 -13.86 10.42 -21.23
C TYR A 226 -15.27 10.97 -20.95
N LYS A 227 -15.89 11.59 -21.95
CA LYS A 227 -17.23 12.17 -21.81
C LYS A 227 -18.31 11.12 -21.50
N GLN A 228 -18.19 9.94 -22.08
CA GLN A 228 -19.12 8.84 -21.84
C GLN A 228 -18.99 8.30 -20.42
N LEU A 229 -17.78 8.07 -19.92
CA LEU A 229 -17.55 7.64 -18.53
C LEU A 229 -18.06 8.68 -17.54
N TYR A 230 -17.63 9.93 -17.65
CA TYR A 230 -18.04 10.99 -16.71
C TYR A 230 -19.51 11.41 -16.88
N GLY A 231 -20.12 11.14 -18.02
CA GLY A 231 -21.57 11.27 -18.22
C GLY A 231 -22.36 10.38 -17.26
N VAL A 232 -21.91 9.12 -17.09
CA VAL A 232 -22.54 8.17 -16.15
C VAL A 232 -22.33 8.64 -14.70
N TYR A 233 -21.11 9.03 -14.32
CA TYR A 233 -20.86 9.59 -13.00
C TYR A 233 -21.70 10.85 -12.74
N GLY A 234 -21.84 11.73 -13.74
CA GLY A 234 -22.70 12.93 -13.68
C GLY A 234 -24.16 12.62 -13.45
N ALA A 235 -24.68 11.57 -14.08
CA ALA A 235 -26.06 11.12 -13.89
C ALA A 235 -26.32 10.62 -12.45
N HIS A 236 -25.27 10.12 -11.75
CA HIS A 236 -25.37 9.55 -10.41
C HIS A 236 -24.69 10.43 -9.32
N LYS A 237 -24.28 11.65 -9.65
CA LYS A 237 -23.52 12.53 -8.76
C LYS A 237 -24.20 12.77 -7.40
N ASN A 238 -25.53 12.84 -7.36
CA ASN A 238 -26.28 13.06 -6.11
C ASN A 238 -26.15 11.84 -5.18
N THR A 239 -26.28 10.64 -5.71
CA THR A 239 -26.11 9.40 -4.93
C THR A 239 -24.70 9.26 -4.39
N ILE A 240 -23.70 9.48 -5.24
CA ILE A 240 -22.28 9.39 -4.85
C ILE A 240 -21.94 10.46 -3.81
N ALA A 241 -22.41 11.70 -4.00
CA ALA A 241 -22.21 12.76 -3.02
C ALA A 241 -22.85 12.43 -1.66
N SER A 242 -24.05 11.83 -1.66
CA SER A 242 -24.72 11.39 -0.44
C SER A 242 -23.91 10.28 0.28
N LEU A 243 -23.40 9.30 -0.47
CA LEU A 243 -22.57 8.21 0.09
C LEU A 243 -21.27 8.76 0.69
N TYR A 244 -20.56 9.62 -0.05
CA TYR A 244 -19.32 10.24 0.44
C TYR A 244 -19.56 11.15 1.64
N THR A 245 -20.61 11.97 1.61
CA THR A 245 -21.01 12.82 2.75
C THR A 245 -21.27 11.98 4.00
N GLY A 246 -22.01 10.87 3.85
CA GLY A 246 -22.25 9.93 4.95
C GLY A 246 -20.97 9.34 5.51
N GLN A 247 -20.02 8.99 4.65
CA GLN A 247 -18.70 8.50 5.07
C GLN A 247 -17.91 9.54 5.86
N VAL A 248 -17.86 10.80 5.38
CA VAL A 248 -17.14 11.88 6.07
C VAL A 248 -17.80 12.20 7.42
N GLN A 249 -19.14 12.29 7.46
CA GLN A 249 -19.89 12.52 8.71
C GLN A 249 -19.62 11.43 9.74
N GLN A 250 -19.58 10.18 9.32
CA GLN A 250 -19.25 9.04 10.18
C GLN A 250 -17.83 9.14 10.73
N ASN A 251 -16.84 9.47 9.90
CA ASN A 251 -15.45 9.66 10.34
C ASN A 251 -15.34 10.75 11.41
N VAL A 252 -16.02 11.89 11.19
CA VAL A 252 -16.05 13.02 12.13
C VAL A 252 -16.78 12.64 13.43
N ALA A 253 -17.91 11.93 13.34
CA ALA A 253 -18.64 11.48 14.52
C ALA A 253 -17.82 10.51 15.37
N LEU A 254 -17.16 9.52 14.74
CA LEU A 254 -16.29 8.57 15.44
C LEU A 254 -15.07 9.24 16.09
N ALA A 255 -14.50 10.26 15.45
CA ALA A 255 -13.42 11.04 16.05
C ALA A 255 -13.89 11.77 17.31
N LYS A 256 -15.04 12.44 17.26
CA LYS A 256 -15.64 13.13 18.41
C LYS A 256 -15.99 12.17 19.54
N ILE A 257 -16.61 11.02 19.23
CA ILE A 257 -16.99 10.00 20.23
C ILE A 257 -15.74 9.52 20.98
N ARG A 258 -14.61 9.33 20.29
CA ARG A 258 -13.36 8.85 20.88
C ARG A 258 -12.47 9.96 21.45
N GLY A 259 -12.93 11.21 21.47
CA GLY A 259 -12.22 12.35 22.08
C GLY A 259 -11.01 12.84 21.26
N TYR A 260 -11.00 12.63 19.94
CA TYR A 260 -10.01 13.24 19.06
C TYR A 260 -10.45 14.65 18.61
N ALA A 261 -9.49 15.53 18.38
CA ALA A 261 -9.75 16.87 17.91
C ALA A 261 -10.28 16.92 16.45
N SER A 262 -9.95 15.92 15.63
CA SER A 262 -10.39 15.81 14.24
C SER A 262 -10.40 14.37 13.74
N ALA A 263 -11.12 14.11 12.65
CA ALA A 263 -11.08 12.83 11.95
C ALA A 263 -9.66 12.52 11.42
N ARG A 264 -8.93 13.54 10.98
CA ARG A 264 -7.53 13.41 10.55
C ARG A 264 -6.63 12.98 11.71
N GLU A 265 -6.70 13.65 12.85
CA GLU A 265 -5.93 13.26 14.03
C GLU A 265 -6.20 11.81 14.41
N LYS A 266 -7.48 11.40 14.48
CA LYS A 266 -7.86 10.01 14.76
C LYS A 266 -7.17 9.03 13.81
N SER A 267 -7.16 9.33 12.50
CA SER A 267 -6.55 8.43 11.50
C SER A 267 -5.03 8.33 11.63
N LEU A 268 -4.36 9.41 11.99
CA LEU A 268 -2.90 9.48 12.12
C LEU A 268 -2.42 8.94 13.48
N TYR A 269 -3.26 8.98 14.51
CA TYR A 269 -2.90 8.68 15.89
C TYR A 269 -2.40 7.25 16.09
N VAL A 270 -3.03 6.28 15.43
CA VAL A 270 -2.66 4.86 15.56
C VAL A 270 -1.19 4.60 15.20
N ASP A 271 -0.69 5.29 14.18
CA ASP A 271 0.70 5.23 13.72
C ASP A 271 1.59 6.29 14.40
N LYS A 272 1.06 7.04 15.38
CA LYS A 272 1.74 8.16 16.06
C LYS A 272 2.35 9.17 15.08
N VAL A 273 1.64 9.43 13.98
CA VAL A 273 2.04 10.40 12.97
C VAL A 273 1.52 11.78 13.37
N PRO A 274 2.40 12.77 13.60
CA PRO A 274 1.96 14.15 13.86
C PRO A 274 1.18 14.72 12.67
N THR A 275 0.13 15.49 12.93
CA THR A 275 -0.64 16.18 11.86
C THR A 275 0.22 17.10 11.01
N ALA A 276 1.32 17.61 11.56
CA ALA A 276 2.32 18.41 10.85
C ALA A 276 2.97 17.66 9.66
N VAL A 277 3.06 16.34 9.70
CA VAL A 277 3.55 15.53 8.56
C VAL A 277 2.64 15.73 7.35
N TYR A 278 1.34 15.69 7.58
CA TYR A 278 0.33 15.90 6.55
C TYR A 278 0.33 17.33 6.02
N ASP A 279 0.40 18.31 6.91
CA ASP A 279 0.40 19.73 6.53
C ASP A 279 1.68 20.09 5.77
N ASN A 280 2.85 19.63 6.23
CA ASN A 280 4.13 19.82 5.54
C ASN A 280 4.14 19.19 4.14
N LEU A 281 3.48 18.04 3.96
CA LEU A 281 3.35 17.42 2.65
C LEU A 281 2.62 18.35 1.68
N VAL A 282 1.41 18.81 2.03
CA VAL A 282 0.59 19.69 1.18
C VAL A 282 1.32 20.99 0.90
N ASP A 283 1.85 21.65 1.94
CA ASP A 283 2.53 22.95 1.81
C ASP A 283 3.80 22.87 0.96
N THR A 284 4.55 21.76 1.05
CA THR A 284 5.75 21.57 0.25
C THR A 284 5.40 21.32 -1.21
N ILE A 285 4.38 20.52 -1.48
CA ILE A 285 3.90 20.29 -2.85
C ILE A 285 3.42 21.60 -3.48
N HIS A 286 2.66 22.44 -2.78
CA HIS A 286 2.20 23.74 -3.30
C HIS A 286 3.37 24.65 -3.72
N LYS A 287 4.47 24.65 -2.96
CA LYS A 287 5.68 25.41 -3.31
C LYS A 287 6.41 24.87 -4.52
N ASN A 288 6.15 23.62 -4.91
CA ASN A 288 6.86 22.88 -5.94
C ASN A 288 5.98 22.43 -7.12
N LEU A 289 4.90 23.17 -7.43
CA LEU A 289 4.03 22.87 -8.59
C LEU A 289 4.63 23.26 -9.94
N LYS A 290 5.62 24.14 -10.00
CA LYS A 290 6.23 24.59 -11.27
C LYS A 290 6.78 23.45 -12.12
N PRO A 291 7.54 22.47 -11.61
CA PRO A 291 7.97 21.31 -12.38
C PRO A 291 6.82 20.46 -12.93
N LEU A 292 5.73 20.32 -12.16
CA LEU A 292 4.52 19.63 -12.59
C LEU A 292 3.84 20.37 -13.75
N HIS A 293 3.69 21.68 -13.65
CA HIS A 293 3.15 22.51 -14.75
C HIS A 293 4.04 22.44 -15.98
N LYS A 294 5.38 22.42 -15.80
CA LYS A 294 6.34 22.21 -16.89
C LYS A 294 6.13 20.86 -17.59
N PHE A 295 5.91 19.79 -16.84
CA PHE A 295 5.60 18.47 -17.40
C PHE A 295 4.34 18.51 -18.28
N TYR A 296 3.27 19.16 -17.85
CA TYR A 296 2.06 19.29 -18.65
C TYR A 296 2.26 20.19 -19.91
N SER A 297 3.03 21.27 -19.79
CA SER A 297 3.41 22.08 -20.96
C SER A 297 4.22 21.26 -21.98
N MET A 298 5.16 20.45 -21.50
CA MET A 298 5.97 19.57 -22.34
C MET A 298 5.10 18.51 -23.02
N LEU A 299 4.14 17.91 -22.30
CA LEU A 299 3.16 16.95 -22.86
C LEU A 299 2.34 17.61 -23.97
N LYS A 300 1.79 18.81 -23.74
CA LYS A 300 1.04 19.58 -24.74
C LYS A 300 1.87 19.81 -26.01
N LYS A 301 3.12 20.27 -25.85
CA LYS A 301 4.07 20.52 -26.94
C LYS A 301 4.40 19.23 -27.71
N HIS A 302 4.66 18.14 -26.99
CA HIS A 302 5.02 16.86 -27.58
C HIS A 302 3.88 16.26 -28.41
N LEU A 303 2.64 16.34 -27.90
CA LEU A 303 1.44 15.88 -28.60
C LEU A 303 0.97 16.83 -29.73
N GLY A 304 1.62 17.99 -29.89
CA GLY A 304 1.26 18.99 -30.92
C GLY A 304 -0.12 19.63 -30.73
N LEU A 305 -0.58 19.71 -29.46
CA LEU A 305 -1.93 20.17 -29.15
C LEU A 305 -2.00 21.69 -29.01
N LYS A 306 -3.07 22.31 -29.52
CA LYS A 306 -3.37 23.72 -29.25
C LYS A 306 -3.83 23.92 -27.81
N GLU A 307 -4.63 22.99 -27.29
CA GLU A 307 -5.16 22.96 -25.93
C GLU A 307 -4.95 21.57 -25.35
N LEU A 308 -4.40 21.50 -24.14
CA LEU A 308 -4.30 20.28 -23.37
C LEU A 308 -5.59 20.08 -22.57
N ARG A 309 -6.27 18.96 -22.78
CA ARG A 309 -7.50 18.60 -22.10
C ARG A 309 -7.25 17.49 -21.07
N HIS A 310 -8.12 17.37 -20.09
CA HIS A 310 -7.97 16.37 -19.03
C HIS A 310 -7.90 14.92 -19.54
N TYR A 311 -8.49 14.62 -20.71
CA TYR A 311 -8.38 13.32 -21.36
C TYR A 311 -7.07 13.11 -22.16
N ASP A 312 -6.20 14.10 -22.22
CA ASP A 312 -4.90 13.99 -22.92
C ASP A 312 -3.75 13.65 -21.95
N VAL A 313 -3.95 13.82 -20.62
CA VAL A 313 -2.84 13.75 -19.63
C VAL A 313 -2.27 12.36 -19.40
N TYR A 314 -2.97 11.33 -19.81
CA TYR A 314 -2.53 9.94 -19.67
C TYR A 314 -1.79 9.40 -20.90
N MET A 315 -1.61 10.23 -21.93
CA MET A 315 -0.85 9.84 -23.11
C MET A 315 0.64 9.67 -22.76
N PRO A 316 1.24 8.52 -23.11
CA PRO A 316 2.66 8.33 -22.88
C PRO A 316 3.47 9.25 -23.80
N LEU A 317 4.48 9.91 -23.25
CA LEU A 317 5.42 10.77 -24.00
C LEU A 317 6.34 9.95 -24.91
N VAL A 318 6.66 8.72 -24.53
CA VAL A 318 7.46 7.79 -25.31
C VAL A 318 6.73 6.45 -25.38
N SER A 319 6.59 5.91 -26.58
CA SER A 319 6.00 4.59 -26.78
C SER A 319 6.85 3.51 -26.09
N GLU A 320 6.19 2.48 -25.60
CA GLU A 320 6.85 1.34 -24.97
C GLU A 320 8.01 0.81 -25.83
N VAL A 321 9.14 0.57 -25.19
CA VAL A 321 10.32 -0.02 -25.83
C VAL A 321 10.25 -1.52 -25.58
N LYS A 322 10.01 -2.28 -26.63
CA LYS A 322 10.03 -3.73 -26.56
C LYS A 322 11.46 -4.23 -26.40
N LYS A 323 11.78 -4.73 -25.22
CA LYS A 323 13.03 -5.41 -24.91
C LYS A 323 12.66 -6.71 -24.22
N VAL A 324 13.07 -7.83 -24.77
CA VAL A 324 12.92 -9.13 -24.12
C VAL A 324 13.98 -9.24 -23.03
N THR A 325 13.52 -9.45 -21.80
CA THR A 325 14.38 -9.61 -20.61
C THR A 325 13.98 -10.91 -19.93
N PRO A 326 14.66 -12.04 -20.20
CA PRO A 326 14.40 -13.30 -19.53
C PRO A 326 14.50 -13.16 -18.02
N TYR A 327 13.74 -13.95 -17.26
CA TYR A 327 13.65 -13.85 -15.81
C TYR A 327 15.02 -13.83 -15.11
N ASN A 328 15.94 -14.72 -15.50
CA ASN A 328 17.29 -14.77 -14.92
C ASN A 328 18.11 -13.50 -15.23
N GLU A 329 17.97 -12.94 -16.44
CA GLU A 329 18.60 -11.66 -16.80
C GLU A 329 18.02 -10.52 -15.97
N ALA A 330 16.70 -10.53 -15.73
CA ALA A 330 16.07 -9.55 -14.84
C ALA A 330 16.64 -9.61 -13.42
N VAL A 331 16.83 -10.82 -12.88
CA VAL A 331 17.47 -11.01 -11.56
C VAL A 331 18.92 -10.52 -11.56
N ASP A 332 19.67 -10.72 -12.65
CA ASP A 332 21.04 -10.20 -12.78
C ASP A 332 21.04 -8.67 -12.79
N ILE A 333 20.17 -8.03 -13.57
CA ILE A 333 20.03 -6.55 -13.60
C ILE A 333 19.65 -6.03 -12.22
N ILE A 334 18.69 -6.65 -11.54
CA ILE A 334 18.25 -6.27 -10.19
C ILE A 334 19.41 -6.36 -9.20
N THR A 335 20.16 -7.46 -9.20
CA THR A 335 21.26 -7.64 -8.25
C THR A 335 22.40 -6.66 -8.48
N GLU A 336 22.71 -6.30 -9.73
CA GLU A 336 23.66 -5.23 -10.04
C GLU A 336 23.16 -3.86 -9.55
N ALA A 337 21.89 -3.56 -9.74
CA ALA A 337 21.27 -2.30 -9.28
C ALA A 337 21.31 -2.15 -7.75
N LEU A 338 21.18 -3.26 -7.03
CA LEU A 338 21.13 -3.28 -5.57
C LEU A 338 22.52 -3.37 -4.89
N ARG A 339 23.62 -3.37 -5.63
CA ARG A 339 24.99 -3.40 -5.06
C ARG A 339 25.28 -2.34 -4.00
N PRO A 340 24.72 -1.13 -4.03
CA PRO A 340 24.92 -0.16 -2.95
C PRO A 340 24.49 -0.68 -1.57
N LEU A 341 23.61 -1.68 -1.50
CA LEU A 341 23.16 -2.32 -0.26
C LEU A 341 24.13 -3.38 0.29
N GLY A 342 25.23 -3.69 -0.44
CA GLY A 342 26.26 -4.63 0.00
C GLY A 342 25.94 -6.09 -0.30
N GLU A 343 26.97 -6.93 -0.13
CA GLU A 343 26.94 -8.33 -0.60
C GLU A 343 25.89 -9.20 0.09
N GLU A 344 25.67 -9.03 1.39
CA GLU A 344 24.70 -9.82 2.14
C GLU A 344 23.28 -9.63 1.60
N TYR A 345 22.86 -8.35 1.41
CA TYR A 345 21.55 -8.04 0.86
C TYR A 345 21.39 -8.62 -0.56
N VAL A 346 22.38 -8.36 -1.43
CA VAL A 346 22.37 -8.82 -2.82
C VAL A 346 22.34 -10.34 -2.91
N LYS A 347 23.14 -11.05 -2.12
CA LYS A 347 23.15 -12.51 -2.07
C LYS A 347 21.81 -13.07 -1.59
N THR A 348 21.22 -12.47 -0.56
CA THR A 348 19.95 -12.94 0.01
C THR A 348 18.81 -12.78 -0.98
N ILE A 349 18.63 -11.58 -1.55
CA ILE A 349 17.56 -11.34 -2.51
C ILE A 349 17.74 -12.17 -3.79
N ARG A 350 18.97 -12.28 -4.32
CA ARG A 350 19.26 -13.12 -5.49
C ARG A 350 18.88 -14.58 -5.23
N ASN A 351 19.30 -15.11 -4.09
CA ASN A 351 18.94 -16.46 -3.72
C ASN A 351 17.42 -16.65 -3.62
N GLY A 352 16.72 -15.73 -2.99
CA GLY A 352 15.27 -15.78 -2.87
C GLY A 352 14.56 -15.73 -4.23
N LEU A 353 14.93 -14.79 -5.08
CA LEU A 353 14.33 -14.63 -6.41
C LEU A 353 14.55 -15.84 -7.32
N LEU A 354 15.67 -16.56 -7.19
CA LEU A 354 15.98 -17.73 -8.01
C LEU A 354 15.50 -19.05 -7.40
N ASN A 355 15.43 -19.16 -6.07
CA ASN A 355 15.33 -20.43 -5.36
C ASN A 355 14.14 -20.49 -4.38
N GLY A 356 12.94 -20.30 -4.90
CA GLY A 356 11.71 -20.70 -4.20
C GLY A 356 10.90 -19.62 -3.50
N TRP A 357 11.31 -18.33 -3.55
CA TRP A 357 10.43 -17.26 -3.10
C TRP A 357 9.34 -16.92 -4.13
N VAL A 358 9.63 -17.08 -5.43
CA VAL A 358 8.80 -16.53 -6.51
C VAL A 358 8.02 -17.60 -7.26
N ASP A 359 6.71 -17.39 -7.34
CA ASP A 359 5.84 -18.03 -8.32
C ASP A 359 5.80 -17.12 -9.57
N LYS A 360 6.57 -17.50 -10.60
CA LYS A 360 7.05 -16.57 -11.62
C LYS A 360 6.02 -16.22 -12.69
N TYR A 361 5.39 -17.23 -13.29
CA TYR A 361 4.63 -17.06 -14.53
C TYR A 361 3.14 -17.26 -14.35
N GLU A 362 2.35 -16.73 -15.30
CA GLU A 362 0.91 -16.91 -15.35
C GLU A 362 0.54 -18.39 -15.57
N ASN A 363 -0.52 -18.85 -14.91
CA ASN A 363 -1.17 -20.11 -15.18
C ASN A 363 -2.70 -19.97 -15.04
N GLU A 364 -3.44 -20.96 -15.56
CA GLU A 364 -4.90 -21.00 -15.45
C GLU A 364 -5.34 -20.90 -13.98
N GLY A 365 -6.25 -19.97 -13.70
CA GLY A 365 -6.80 -19.73 -12.35
C GLY A 365 -5.87 -18.99 -11.38
N LYS A 366 -4.65 -18.63 -11.77
CA LYS A 366 -3.74 -17.85 -10.92
C LYS A 366 -4.23 -16.41 -10.75
N ARG A 367 -4.09 -15.90 -9.54
CA ARG A 367 -4.41 -14.52 -9.20
C ARG A 367 -3.59 -13.55 -10.06
N SER A 368 -4.26 -12.54 -10.63
CA SER A 368 -3.61 -11.48 -11.41
C SER A 368 -2.85 -10.50 -10.54
N GLY A 369 -1.91 -9.75 -11.13
CA GLY A 369 -1.06 -8.78 -10.46
C GLY A 369 0.18 -9.42 -9.86
N ALA A 370 0.76 -8.76 -8.85
CA ALA A 370 1.90 -9.22 -8.07
C ALA A 370 1.70 -8.86 -6.60
N PHE A 371 2.32 -9.59 -5.70
CA PHE A 371 2.42 -9.26 -4.28
C PHE A 371 3.56 -10.01 -3.60
N SER A 372 4.06 -9.45 -2.51
CA SER A 372 4.91 -10.14 -1.55
C SER A 372 4.10 -10.51 -0.30
N ALA A 373 4.25 -11.73 0.16
CA ALA A 373 3.61 -12.27 1.36
C ALA A 373 4.62 -13.09 2.17
N GLY A 374 4.18 -13.59 3.31
CA GLY A 374 4.97 -14.39 4.23
C GLY A 374 4.52 -14.12 5.66
N GLY A 375 5.13 -14.76 6.62
CA GLY A 375 4.86 -14.59 8.04
C GLY A 375 6.11 -14.78 8.85
N TYR A 376 5.94 -14.79 10.16
CA TYR A 376 7.05 -14.87 11.10
C TYR A 376 7.86 -16.16 10.95
N ASP A 377 7.18 -17.29 10.77
CA ASP A 377 7.77 -18.62 10.67
C ASP A 377 7.92 -19.10 9.21
N SER A 378 8.16 -18.17 8.28
CA SER A 378 8.35 -18.50 6.87
C SER A 378 9.41 -17.62 6.20
N ASP A 379 9.85 -18.05 5.03
CA ASP A 379 10.50 -17.15 4.09
C ASP A 379 9.45 -16.23 3.45
N PRO A 380 9.86 -15.10 2.85
CA PRO A 380 8.98 -14.33 1.98
C PRO A 380 8.54 -15.15 0.76
N TYR A 381 7.33 -14.85 0.25
CA TYR A 381 6.79 -15.44 -0.98
C TYR A 381 6.29 -14.33 -1.90
N ILE A 382 6.64 -14.43 -3.18
CA ILE A 382 6.26 -13.45 -4.19
C ILE A 382 5.38 -14.14 -5.25
N LEU A 383 4.19 -13.60 -5.48
CA LEU A 383 3.42 -13.94 -6.67
C LEU A 383 3.77 -12.97 -7.79
N MET A 384 4.14 -13.51 -8.95
CA MET A 384 4.35 -12.76 -10.19
C MET A 384 3.55 -13.37 -11.33
N ASN A 385 3.26 -12.57 -12.33
CA ASN A 385 2.82 -12.98 -13.66
C ASN A 385 3.79 -12.40 -14.69
N TYR A 386 5.08 -12.74 -14.55
CA TYR A 386 6.20 -12.14 -15.24
C TYR A 386 6.13 -12.35 -16.76
N LYS A 387 6.30 -11.26 -17.51
CA LYS A 387 6.35 -11.24 -18.98
C LYS A 387 7.70 -10.71 -19.43
N GLU A 388 8.42 -11.52 -20.19
CA GLU A 388 9.79 -11.20 -20.61
C GLU A 388 9.88 -10.00 -21.57
N ASP A 389 8.80 -9.68 -22.28
CA ASP A 389 8.71 -8.56 -23.24
C ASP A 389 8.19 -7.26 -22.61
N VAL A 390 7.94 -7.24 -21.28
CA VAL A 390 7.45 -6.10 -20.51
C VAL A 390 8.49 -5.62 -19.52
N ILE A 391 9.20 -4.53 -19.85
CA ILE A 391 10.25 -3.97 -18.99
C ILE A 391 9.73 -3.58 -17.59
N ARG A 392 8.44 -3.21 -17.47
CA ARG A 392 7.80 -2.88 -16.21
C ARG A 392 7.80 -4.06 -15.23
N ASP A 393 7.78 -5.31 -15.72
CA ASP A 393 7.77 -6.48 -14.86
C ASP A 393 9.09 -6.67 -14.12
N VAL A 394 10.22 -6.14 -14.65
CA VAL A 394 11.49 -6.08 -13.93
C VAL A 394 11.38 -5.13 -12.72
N PHE A 395 10.71 -3.98 -12.89
CA PHE A 395 10.42 -3.05 -11.78
C PHE A 395 9.46 -3.66 -10.76
N THR A 396 8.43 -4.37 -11.22
CA THR A 396 7.52 -5.09 -10.31
C THR A 396 8.27 -6.15 -9.51
N LEU A 397 9.17 -6.92 -10.14
CA LEU A 397 9.95 -7.95 -9.45
C LEU A 397 10.87 -7.35 -8.37
N VAL A 398 11.54 -6.24 -8.64
CA VAL A 398 12.39 -5.57 -7.65
C VAL A 398 11.58 -4.91 -6.54
N HIS A 399 10.37 -4.43 -6.84
CA HIS A 399 9.41 -3.89 -5.88
C HIS A 399 9.00 -4.97 -4.86
N GLU A 400 8.50 -6.09 -5.34
CA GLU A 400 8.11 -7.22 -4.47
C GLU A 400 9.32 -7.81 -3.72
N GLY A 401 10.49 -7.79 -4.37
CA GLY A 401 11.76 -8.11 -3.72
C GLY A 401 12.10 -7.16 -2.56
N GLY A 402 11.75 -5.88 -2.66
CA GLY A 402 11.92 -4.89 -1.60
C GLY A 402 11.04 -5.17 -0.37
N HIS A 403 9.76 -5.47 -0.60
CA HIS A 403 8.86 -5.95 0.47
C HIS A 403 9.38 -7.22 1.13
N SER A 404 9.82 -8.18 0.32
CA SER A 404 10.37 -9.45 0.80
C SER A 404 11.59 -9.25 1.69
N MET A 405 12.51 -8.38 1.29
CA MET A 405 13.70 -8.07 2.08
C MET A 405 13.37 -7.31 3.37
N HIS A 406 12.40 -6.37 3.35
CA HIS A 406 11.94 -5.71 4.56
C HIS A 406 11.37 -6.72 5.57
N SER A 407 10.49 -7.60 5.11
CA SER A 407 9.93 -8.68 5.95
C SER A 407 11.01 -9.64 6.45
N TRP A 408 11.97 -10.00 5.59
CA TRP A 408 13.09 -10.88 5.94
C TRP A 408 13.96 -10.30 7.07
N TYR A 409 14.27 -8.99 7.02
CA TYR A 409 15.02 -8.32 8.10
C TYR A 409 14.16 -8.14 9.35
N SER A 410 12.90 -7.75 9.19
CA SER A 410 12.00 -7.54 10.31
C SER A 410 11.82 -8.79 11.16
N VAL A 411 11.48 -9.92 10.54
CA VAL A 411 11.26 -11.21 11.22
C VAL A 411 12.49 -11.67 12.00
N ARG A 412 13.70 -11.44 11.46
CA ARG A 412 14.96 -11.91 12.08
C ARG A 412 15.48 -11.01 13.20
N ASN A 413 14.91 -9.82 13.37
CA ASN A 413 15.38 -8.83 14.33
C ASN A 413 14.33 -8.43 15.37
N ASN A 414 13.11 -8.96 15.29
CA ASN A 414 12.04 -8.63 16.23
C ASN A 414 11.36 -9.89 16.75
N PRO A 415 10.84 -9.89 17.98
CA PRO A 415 9.93 -10.94 18.45
C PRO A 415 8.58 -10.86 17.71
N TYR A 416 7.84 -11.95 17.70
CA TYR A 416 6.56 -12.07 16.98
C TYR A 416 5.58 -10.89 17.24
N PRO A 417 5.37 -10.40 18.48
CA PRO A 417 4.43 -9.29 18.69
C PRO A 417 4.85 -7.96 18.05
N CYS A 418 6.10 -7.86 17.56
CA CYS A 418 6.70 -6.62 17.07
C CYS A 418 7.29 -6.72 15.67
N TYR A 419 7.09 -7.83 14.93
CA TYR A 419 7.71 -7.94 13.60
C TYR A 419 6.92 -7.24 12.49
N HIS A 420 5.60 -7.05 12.65
CA HIS A 420 4.78 -6.36 11.66
C HIS A 420 5.07 -4.86 11.66
N TYR A 421 5.56 -4.35 10.53
CA TYR A 421 5.66 -2.91 10.28
C TYR A 421 4.35 -2.36 9.71
N THR A 422 4.17 -1.03 9.81
CA THR A 422 2.93 -0.38 9.40
C THR A 422 2.85 -0.18 7.89
N ILE A 423 1.62 0.03 7.38
CA ILE A 423 1.41 0.38 5.98
C ILE A 423 2.09 1.70 5.57
N PHE A 424 2.43 2.56 6.54
CA PHE A 424 3.19 3.79 6.29
C PHE A 424 4.61 3.50 5.79
N GLU A 425 5.22 2.42 6.29
CA GLU A 425 6.60 2.01 5.98
C GLU A 425 6.67 0.96 4.87
N ALA A 426 5.54 0.26 4.62
CA ALA A 426 5.53 -0.90 3.74
C ALA A 426 6.10 -0.60 2.35
N GLU A 427 5.68 0.52 1.74
CA GLU A 427 6.10 0.91 0.39
C GLU A 427 7.49 1.56 0.35
N VAL A 428 8.10 1.88 1.49
CA VAL A 428 9.40 2.58 1.50
C VAL A 428 10.50 1.68 0.97
N ALA A 429 10.55 0.42 1.40
CA ALA A 429 11.59 -0.53 0.98
C ALA A 429 11.41 -0.98 -0.47
N SER A 430 10.17 -1.18 -0.93
CA SER A 430 9.85 -1.57 -2.30
C SER A 430 10.20 -0.47 -3.29
N THR A 431 9.73 0.76 -3.04
CA THR A 431 10.01 1.91 -3.90
C THR A 431 11.48 2.38 -3.81
N PHE A 432 12.16 2.12 -2.70
CA PHE A 432 13.61 2.30 -2.59
C PHE A 432 14.36 1.39 -3.58
N ASN A 433 14.01 0.12 -3.65
CA ASN A 433 14.62 -0.81 -4.60
C ASN A 433 14.33 -0.41 -6.06
N GLU A 434 13.11 0.05 -6.36
CA GLU A 434 12.78 0.61 -7.68
C GLU A 434 13.65 1.83 -8.03
N GLU A 435 13.90 2.71 -7.07
CA GLU A 435 14.75 3.89 -7.28
C GLU A 435 16.19 3.49 -7.61
N LEU A 436 16.75 2.49 -6.92
CA LEU A 436 18.08 1.97 -7.25
C LEU A 436 18.10 1.32 -8.63
N LEU A 437 17.07 0.57 -9.00
CA LEU A 437 16.95 -0.02 -10.34
C LEU A 437 16.87 1.06 -11.42
N PHE A 438 16.03 2.08 -11.22
CA PHE A 438 15.92 3.20 -12.15
C PHE A 438 17.27 3.90 -12.35
N ARG A 439 17.98 4.24 -11.27
CA ARG A 439 19.31 4.88 -11.32
C ARG A 439 20.33 4.01 -12.07
N HIS A 440 20.32 2.72 -11.83
CA HIS A 440 21.19 1.77 -12.52
C HIS A 440 20.87 1.73 -14.03
N MET A 441 19.61 1.58 -14.41
CA MET A 441 19.19 1.49 -15.81
C MET A 441 19.45 2.78 -16.58
N ILE A 442 19.20 3.94 -15.98
CA ILE A 442 19.53 5.25 -16.60
C ILE A 442 21.03 5.39 -16.82
N LYS A 443 21.86 4.94 -15.87
CA LYS A 443 23.32 5.02 -15.97
C LYS A 443 23.90 4.08 -17.05
N THR A 444 23.32 2.90 -17.21
CA THR A 444 23.82 1.84 -18.10
C THR A 444 23.20 1.85 -19.49
N SER A 445 22.06 2.54 -19.68
CA SER A 445 21.37 2.60 -20.97
C SER A 445 22.14 3.51 -21.95
N THR A 446 22.52 2.92 -23.08
CA THR A 446 23.17 3.62 -24.22
C THR A 446 22.17 3.94 -25.33
N ASP A 447 20.96 3.37 -25.31
CA ASP A 447 19.91 3.64 -26.28
C ASP A 447 19.12 4.90 -25.89
N PRO A 448 19.14 5.98 -26.72
CA PRO A 448 18.42 7.22 -26.44
C PRO A 448 16.91 7.01 -26.25
N LYS A 449 16.30 6.09 -27.02
CA LYS A 449 14.87 5.79 -26.89
C LYS A 449 14.54 5.11 -25.57
N MET A 450 15.35 4.14 -25.17
CA MET A 450 15.21 3.49 -23.85
C MET A 450 15.38 4.50 -22.72
N ARG A 451 16.39 5.38 -22.82
CA ARG A 451 16.61 6.43 -21.82
C ARG A 451 15.40 7.37 -21.69
N ALA A 452 14.88 7.86 -22.81
CA ALA A 452 13.69 8.70 -22.81
C ALA A 452 12.45 7.98 -22.26
N TYR A 453 12.29 6.70 -22.59
CA TYR A 453 11.21 5.86 -22.06
C TYR A 453 11.29 5.73 -20.52
N LEU A 454 12.46 5.39 -19.98
CA LEU A 454 12.67 5.25 -18.54
C LEU A 454 12.37 6.56 -17.79
N LEU A 455 12.86 7.70 -18.32
CA LEU A 455 12.58 9.03 -17.76
C LEU A 455 11.08 9.36 -17.80
N SER A 456 10.41 9.04 -18.91
CA SER A 456 8.96 9.27 -19.06
C SER A 456 8.14 8.45 -18.07
N VAL A 457 8.46 7.16 -17.91
CA VAL A 457 7.80 6.28 -16.93
C VAL A 457 8.03 6.80 -15.53
N ARG A 458 9.29 7.11 -15.17
CA ARG A 458 9.61 7.60 -13.82
C ARG A 458 8.94 8.93 -13.47
N ALA A 459 8.91 9.88 -14.42
CA ALA A 459 8.19 11.14 -14.25
C ALA A 459 6.69 10.89 -14.00
N SER A 460 6.08 9.98 -14.75
CA SER A 460 4.67 9.62 -14.60
C SER A 460 4.38 8.93 -13.26
N ASP A 461 5.27 8.06 -12.79
CA ASP A 461 5.13 7.37 -11.50
C ASP A 461 5.22 8.35 -10.33
N ILE A 462 6.19 9.29 -10.36
CA ILE A 462 6.30 10.33 -9.33
C ILE A 462 5.08 11.26 -9.37
N LEU A 463 4.65 11.68 -10.56
CA LEU A 463 3.45 12.49 -10.71
C LEU A 463 2.23 11.80 -10.08
N ALA A 464 2.03 10.52 -10.38
CA ALA A 464 0.89 9.74 -9.88
C ALA A 464 0.96 9.49 -8.37
N THR A 465 2.15 9.23 -7.83
CA THR A 465 2.33 8.79 -6.44
C THR A 465 2.61 9.95 -5.48
N LEU A 466 3.28 11.00 -5.93
CA LEU A 466 3.57 12.17 -5.10
C LEU A 466 2.50 13.26 -5.27
N TYR A 467 2.38 13.85 -6.47
CA TYR A 467 1.53 15.01 -6.69
C TYR A 467 0.03 14.68 -6.67
N ARG A 468 -0.38 13.63 -7.40
CA ARG A 468 -1.81 13.25 -7.47
C ARG A 468 -2.33 12.75 -6.12
N GLN A 469 -1.55 11.95 -5.40
CA GLN A 469 -1.99 11.46 -4.10
C GLN A 469 -2.02 12.59 -3.06
N THR A 470 -1.13 13.58 -3.15
CA THR A 470 -1.20 14.77 -2.29
C THR A 470 -2.45 15.61 -2.62
N MET A 471 -2.80 15.79 -3.89
CA MET A 471 -4.05 16.45 -4.28
C MET A 471 -5.27 15.73 -3.69
N PHE A 472 -5.31 14.41 -3.72
CA PHE A 472 -6.38 13.63 -3.10
C PHE A 472 -6.39 13.77 -1.58
N ALA A 473 -5.22 13.73 -0.95
CA ALA A 473 -5.09 13.96 0.49
C ALA A 473 -5.60 15.36 0.88
N GLU A 474 -5.26 16.38 0.12
CA GLU A 474 -5.75 17.74 0.35
C GLU A 474 -7.27 17.84 0.22
N TYR A 475 -7.87 17.18 -0.76
CA TYR A 475 -9.31 17.11 -0.90
C TYR A 475 -9.98 16.44 0.31
N GLU A 476 -9.43 15.35 0.82
CA GLU A 476 -9.91 14.72 2.05
C GLU A 476 -9.83 15.67 3.25
N LYS A 477 -8.71 16.39 3.40
CA LYS A 477 -8.53 17.40 4.45
C LYS A 477 -9.61 18.48 4.37
N ILE A 478 -9.88 19.02 3.18
CA ILE A 478 -10.88 20.06 2.95
C ILE A 478 -12.29 19.56 3.29
N THR A 479 -12.68 18.41 2.76
CA THR A 479 -14.04 17.89 2.94
C THR A 479 -14.34 17.52 4.39
N HIS A 480 -13.39 16.95 5.13
CA HIS A 480 -13.56 16.68 6.55
C HIS A 480 -13.62 17.98 7.37
N ALA A 481 -12.76 18.96 7.09
CA ALA A 481 -12.77 20.26 7.76
C ALA A 481 -14.09 21.02 7.55
N LEU A 482 -14.70 20.94 6.37
CA LEU A 482 -16.03 21.51 6.12
C LEU A 482 -17.08 20.90 7.04
N VAL A 483 -17.13 19.56 7.16
CA VAL A 483 -18.08 18.90 8.07
C VAL A 483 -17.79 19.22 9.54
N GLU A 484 -16.53 19.25 9.92
CA GLU A 484 -16.09 19.59 11.29
C GLU A 484 -16.49 21.01 11.68
N SER A 485 -16.50 21.95 10.73
CA SER A 485 -16.97 23.33 10.92
C SER A 485 -18.49 23.50 10.82
N GLY A 486 -19.23 22.43 10.53
CA GLY A 486 -20.69 22.46 10.37
C GLY A 486 -21.17 22.86 8.97
N THR A 487 -20.27 22.91 7.98
CA THR A 487 -20.63 23.21 6.59
C THR A 487 -21.10 21.94 5.88
N PRO A 488 -22.31 21.90 5.30
CA PRO A 488 -22.81 20.71 4.59
C PRO A 488 -21.99 20.42 3.33
N LEU A 489 -21.73 19.13 3.07
CA LEU A 489 -21.17 18.69 1.79
C LEU A 489 -22.30 18.51 0.77
N THR A 490 -22.47 19.48 -0.12
CA THR A 490 -23.36 19.39 -1.27
C THR A 490 -22.59 18.94 -2.52
N VAL A 491 -23.29 18.54 -3.56
CA VAL A 491 -22.68 18.25 -4.87
C VAL A 491 -21.84 19.44 -5.37
N GLU A 492 -22.37 20.65 -5.20
CA GLU A 492 -21.72 21.89 -5.62
C GLU A 492 -20.43 22.13 -4.85
N ASN A 493 -20.45 21.99 -3.52
CA ASN A 493 -19.26 22.16 -2.68
C ASN A 493 -18.19 21.13 -3.04
N LEU A 494 -18.58 19.86 -3.15
CA LEU A 494 -17.65 18.78 -3.50
C LEU A 494 -16.99 19.02 -4.85
N ARG A 495 -17.77 19.38 -5.87
CA ARG A 495 -17.26 19.67 -7.22
C ARG A 495 -16.40 20.93 -7.25
N SER A 496 -16.85 22.01 -6.58
CA SER A 496 -16.12 23.28 -6.54
C SER A 496 -14.75 23.13 -5.89
N GLU A 497 -14.66 22.45 -4.73
CA GLU A 497 -13.37 22.23 -4.07
C GLU A 497 -12.45 21.34 -4.91
N TYR A 498 -12.98 20.29 -5.55
CA TYR A 498 -12.18 19.46 -6.42
C TYR A 498 -11.71 20.21 -7.68
N ARG A 499 -12.55 21.08 -8.27
CA ARG A 499 -12.19 21.95 -9.41
C ARG A 499 -11.03 22.87 -9.07
N LYS A 500 -11.03 23.52 -7.91
CA LYS A 500 -9.93 24.39 -7.45
C LYS A 500 -8.61 23.61 -7.36
N LEU A 501 -8.66 22.38 -6.86
CA LEU A 501 -7.47 21.53 -6.80
C LEU A 501 -6.99 21.09 -8.18
N LEU A 502 -7.88 20.73 -9.09
CA LEU A 502 -7.51 20.44 -10.48
C LEU A 502 -6.79 21.65 -11.11
N GLU A 503 -7.35 22.86 -11.00
CA GLU A 503 -6.76 24.07 -11.57
C GLU A 503 -5.39 24.38 -10.95
N LEU A 504 -5.24 24.21 -9.64
CA LEU A 504 -3.99 24.42 -8.92
C LEU A 504 -2.91 23.44 -9.37
N TYR A 505 -3.21 22.14 -9.34
CA TYR A 505 -2.19 21.10 -9.59
C TYR A 505 -1.85 20.94 -11.06
N PHE A 506 -2.81 21.06 -11.98
CA PHE A 506 -2.53 20.92 -13.41
C PHE A 506 -2.00 22.19 -14.08
N GLY A 507 -2.24 23.35 -13.48
CA GLY A 507 -1.71 24.63 -13.93
C GLY A 507 -2.43 25.25 -15.14
N PRO A 508 -1.92 26.37 -15.65
CA PRO A 508 -2.64 27.23 -16.58
C PRO A 508 -2.74 26.68 -18.02
N GLU A 509 -1.95 25.65 -18.37
CA GLU A 509 -1.99 25.06 -19.72
C GLU A 509 -3.17 24.11 -19.91
N MET A 510 -3.79 23.70 -18.80
CA MET A 510 -4.89 22.74 -18.80
C MET A 510 -6.23 23.43 -19.04
N VAL A 511 -7.03 22.86 -19.94
CA VAL A 511 -8.42 23.25 -20.15
C VAL A 511 -9.32 22.11 -19.70
N PHE A 512 -10.11 22.39 -18.68
CA PHE A 512 -11.01 21.38 -18.09
C PHE A 512 -12.40 21.44 -18.74
N GLU A 513 -12.98 20.25 -18.94
CA GLU A 513 -14.40 20.08 -19.28
C GLU A 513 -15.25 20.33 -18.03
N ASP A 514 -16.56 20.61 -18.24
CA ASP A 514 -17.53 20.77 -17.13
C ASP A 514 -17.64 19.52 -16.24
N VAL A 515 -17.30 18.36 -16.80
CA VAL A 515 -17.35 17.07 -16.10
C VAL A 515 -16.03 16.71 -15.39
N SER A 516 -14.96 17.50 -15.54
CA SER A 516 -13.63 17.12 -15.05
C SER A 516 -13.56 16.96 -13.54
N ASP A 517 -14.30 17.80 -12.80
CA ASP A 517 -14.35 17.75 -11.33
C ASP A 517 -15.14 16.54 -10.78
N LEU A 518 -15.90 15.83 -11.63
CA LEU A 518 -16.51 14.56 -11.26
C LEU A 518 -15.47 13.46 -11.00
N GLU A 519 -14.20 13.68 -11.34
CA GLU A 519 -13.12 12.78 -10.95
C GLU A 519 -13.07 12.59 -9.43
N GLY A 520 -13.33 13.62 -8.62
CA GLY A 520 -13.43 13.50 -7.16
C GLY A 520 -14.51 12.52 -6.68
N MET A 521 -15.52 12.25 -7.51
CA MET A 521 -16.58 11.28 -7.22
C MET A 521 -16.25 9.85 -7.67
N ARG A 522 -15.09 9.65 -8.31
CA ARG A 522 -14.66 8.36 -8.83
C ARG A 522 -13.69 7.63 -7.92
N ILE A 523 -13.03 8.31 -6.98
CA ILE A 523 -11.90 7.80 -6.22
C ILE A 523 -12.37 6.92 -5.05
N PRO A 524 -12.17 5.59 -5.08
CA PRO A 524 -12.63 4.69 -4.01
C PRO A 524 -11.87 4.90 -2.69
N HIS A 525 -10.63 5.40 -2.75
CA HIS A 525 -9.81 5.66 -1.58
C HIS A 525 -10.41 6.67 -0.61
N PHE A 526 -11.28 7.58 -1.07
CA PHE A 526 -11.96 8.55 -0.20
C PHE A 526 -12.92 7.91 0.82
N TYR A 527 -13.28 6.65 0.61
CA TYR A 527 -14.03 5.85 1.60
C TYR A 527 -13.12 5.20 2.66
N ARG A 528 -11.79 5.36 2.54
CA ARG A 528 -10.78 4.97 3.52
C ARG A 528 -9.99 6.22 3.94
N ALA A 529 -10.58 7.01 4.82
CA ALA A 529 -10.13 8.35 5.16
C ALA A 529 -8.64 8.44 5.56
N PHE A 530 -7.98 9.44 5.02
CA PHE A 530 -6.59 9.80 5.30
C PHE A 530 -5.60 8.65 5.06
N TYR A 531 -5.85 7.86 4.01
CA TYR A 531 -4.97 6.76 3.62
C TYR A 531 -3.94 7.21 2.58
N VAL A 532 -4.37 7.99 1.57
CA VAL A 532 -3.59 8.23 0.35
C VAL A 532 -2.33 9.08 0.55
N TYR A 533 -2.24 9.90 1.60
CA TYR A 533 -1.02 10.65 1.91
C TYR A 533 0.19 9.73 2.15
N LYS A 534 -0.05 8.48 2.58
CA LYS A 534 1.00 7.47 2.82
C LYS A 534 1.76 7.10 1.56
N TYR A 535 1.13 7.18 0.39
CA TYR A 535 1.83 7.01 -0.89
C TYR A 535 2.86 8.12 -1.12
N SER A 536 2.44 9.37 -0.93
CA SER A 536 3.33 10.53 -1.11
C SER A 536 4.46 10.58 -0.09
N THR A 537 4.19 10.28 1.17
CA THR A 537 5.23 10.20 2.21
C THR A 537 6.16 9.02 1.99
N GLY A 538 5.64 7.87 1.54
CA GLY A 538 6.42 6.67 1.24
C GLY A 538 7.43 6.90 0.12
N ILE A 539 6.99 7.43 -1.04
CA ILE A 539 7.90 7.73 -2.15
C ILE A 539 8.91 8.83 -1.79
N SER A 540 8.51 9.82 -1.00
CA SER A 540 9.43 10.87 -0.53
C SER A 540 10.52 10.31 0.38
N ALA A 541 10.15 9.43 1.32
CA ALA A 541 11.08 8.75 2.21
C ALA A 541 12.04 7.85 1.43
N SER A 542 11.52 7.06 0.49
CA SER A 542 12.35 6.14 -0.31
C SER A 542 13.38 6.86 -1.18
N MET A 543 13.00 7.97 -1.84
CA MET A 543 13.93 8.78 -2.62
C MET A 543 15.01 9.43 -1.77
N ALA A 544 14.66 9.97 -0.60
CA ALA A 544 15.61 10.55 0.34
C ALA A 544 16.58 9.49 0.87
N LEU A 545 16.10 8.29 1.20
CA LEU A 545 16.93 7.17 1.62
C LEU A 545 17.87 6.68 0.51
N ALA A 546 17.35 6.53 -0.71
CA ALA A 546 18.15 6.10 -1.87
C ALA A 546 19.27 7.12 -2.17
N GLU A 547 18.98 8.41 -2.11
CA GLU A 547 20.00 9.45 -2.26
C GLU A 547 21.08 9.34 -1.18
N ARG A 548 20.69 9.19 0.09
CA ARG A 548 21.62 9.02 1.21
C ARG A 548 22.53 7.81 1.03
N VAL A 549 21.96 6.65 0.67
CA VAL A 549 22.72 5.39 0.48
C VAL A 549 23.65 5.48 -0.73
N CYS A 550 23.19 6.08 -1.84
CA CYS A 550 23.99 6.18 -3.07
C CYS A 550 25.11 7.21 -3.00
N SER A 551 24.90 8.33 -2.29
CA SER A 551 25.89 9.40 -2.15
C SER A 551 26.74 9.32 -0.88
N GLY A 552 26.31 8.51 0.11
CA GLY A 552 26.97 8.27 1.37
C GLY A 552 27.91 7.07 1.34
N GLY A 553 28.14 6.50 2.49
CA GLY A 553 29.02 5.35 2.70
C GLY A 553 28.38 4.25 3.53
N ASP A 554 29.23 3.52 4.24
CA ASP A 554 28.80 2.39 5.09
C ASP A 554 27.81 2.82 6.17
N LYS A 555 27.99 4.03 6.72
CA LYS A 555 27.11 4.55 7.78
C LYS A 555 25.67 4.73 7.26
N GLU A 556 25.47 5.35 6.10
CA GLU A 556 24.15 5.59 5.53
C GLU A 556 23.45 4.30 5.16
N ARG A 557 24.22 3.32 4.68
CA ARG A 557 23.74 1.95 4.43
C ARG A 557 23.31 1.25 5.72
N GLU A 558 24.12 1.32 6.76
CA GLU A 558 23.80 0.74 8.08
C GLU A 558 22.57 1.41 8.71
N ASP A 559 22.41 2.73 8.55
CA ASP A 559 21.23 3.46 9.01
C ASP A 559 19.95 2.97 8.28
N TYR A 560 20.05 2.69 6.96
CA TYR A 560 18.95 2.07 6.21
C TYR A 560 18.62 0.65 6.72
N PHE A 561 19.61 -0.15 7.05
CA PHE A 561 19.37 -1.47 7.64
C PHE A 561 18.75 -1.40 9.05
N LYS A 562 19.03 -0.37 9.84
CA LYS A 562 18.30 -0.15 11.10
C LYS A 562 16.80 0.05 10.85
N PHE A 563 16.43 0.76 9.79
CA PHE A 563 15.03 0.88 9.37
C PHE A 563 14.43 -0.48 9.00
N LEU A 564 15.05 -1.25 8.11
CA LEU A 564 14.55 -2.57 7.71
C LEU A 564 14.42 -3.54 8.89
N LYS A 565 15.34 -3.47 9.85
CA LYS A 565 15.37 -4.30 11.07
C LYS A 565 14.38 -3.85 12.13
N SER A 566 13.86 -2.63 12.05
CA SER A 566 12.94 -2.08 13.07
C SER A 566 11.62 -2.85 13.13
N GLY A 567 11.09 -3.32 11.99
CA GLY A 567 9.77 -3.93 11.97
C GLY A 567 8.73 -3.02 12.65
N GLY A 568 7.89 -3.61 13.48
CA GLY A 568 6.94 -2.89 14.33
C GLY A 568 7.45 -2.51 15.73
N SER A 569 8.75 -2.69 16.00
CA SER A 569 9.33 -2.32 17.30
C SER A 569 9.42 -0.81 17.55
N ARG A 570 9.11 0.00 16.54
CA ARG A 570 9.05 1.47 16.60
C ARG A 570 7.81 1.98 15.86
N TYR A 571 7.50 3.23 16.06
CA TYR A 571 6.54 3.93 15.20
C TYR A 571 7.22 4.37 13.89
N PRO A 572 6.47 4.49 12.78
CA PRO A 572 7.06 4.69 11.43
C PRO A 572 7.93 5.95 11.31
N ILE A 573 7.54 7.06 11.94
CA ILE A 573 8.37 8.28 11.93
C ILE A 573 9.68 8.06 12.68
N GLU A 574 9.67 7.30 13.77
CA GLU A 574 10.86 6.98 14.57
C GLU A 574 11.79 6.03 13.79
N SER A 575 11.22 5.01 13.10
CA SER A 575 11.99 4.10 12.26
C SER A 575 12.73 4.82 11.11
N LEU A 576 12.03 5.70 10.38
CA LEU A 576 12.61 6.47 9.29
C LEU A 576 13.66 7.47 9.79
N LYS A 577 13.45 8.05 10.97
CA LYS A 577 14.41 8.95 11.60
C LYS A 577 15.72 8.27 11.95
N LEU A 578 15.70 6.98 12.34
CA LEU A 578 16.92 6.18 12.51
C LEU A 578 17.71 6.04 11.22
N ALA A 579 17.03 5.94 10.09
CA ALA A 579 17.66 5.92 8.77
C ALA A 579 18.10 7.33 8.29
N GLY A 580 17.92 8.37 9.10
CA GLY A 580 18.29 9.75 8.80
C GLY A 580 17.28 10.51 7.97
N VAL A 581 16.02 10.04 7.88
CA VAL A 581 14.92 10.69 7.18
C VAL A 581 13.84 11.09 8.18
N ASP A 582 13.72 12.37 8.48
CA ASP A 582 12.72 12.91 9.41
C ASP A 582 11.49 13.39 8.61
N MET A 583 10.46 12.56 8.55
CA MET A 583 9.21 12.87 7.85
C MET A 583 8.38 13.97 8.55
N ALA A 584 8.70 14.35 9.78
CA ALA A 584 8.09 15.50 10.45
C ALA A 584 8.61 16.83 9.89
N SER A 585 9.72 16.83 9.15
CA SER A 585 10.26 17.98 8.45
C SER A 585 9.81 17.98 6.97
N PRO A 586 9.78 19.14 6.29
CA PRO A 586 9.48 19.21 4.85
C PRO A 586 10.61 18.67 3.95
N ALA A 587 11.80 18.42 4.48
CA ALA A 587 13.00 18.11 3.70
C ALA A 587 12.87 16.86 2.81
N PRO A 588 12.31 15.71 3.26
CA PRO A 588 12.17 14.54 2.39
C PRO A 588 11.22 14.78 1.21
N VAL A 589 10.12 15.52 1.43
CA VAL A 589 9.17 15.89 0.37
C VAL A 589 9.82 16.88 -0.60
N GLN A 590 10.58 17.86 -0.10
CA GLN A 590 11.32 18.79 -0.94
C GLN A 590 12.33 18.05 -1.83
N ALA A 591 13.09 17.12 -1.28
CA ALA A 591 14.04 16.30 -2.04
C ALA A 591 13.36 15.48 -3.16
N ALA A 592 12.17 14.95 -2.91
CA ALA A 592 11.38 14.25 -3.92
C ALA A 592 10.90 15.21 -5.04
N CYS A 593 10.49 16.42 -4.70
CA CYS A 593 10.12 17.47 -5.67
C CYS A 593 11.33 17.91 -6.52
N ASP A 594 12.50 18.07 -5.90
CA ASP A 594 13.73 18.45 -6.60
C ASP A 594 14.17 17.34 -7.58
N ASN A 595 14.04 16.07 -7.17
CA ASN A 595 14.31 14.92 -8.03
C ASN A 595 13.33 14.88 -9.22
N PHE A 596 12.04 15.11 -8.98
CA PHE A 596 11.05 15.21 -10.05
C PHE A 596 11.40 16.33 -11.05
N ALA A 597 11.77 17.51 -10.57
CA ALA A 597 12.17 18.63 -11.42
C ALA A 597 13.35 18.24 -12.32
N LYS A 598 14.37 17.58 -11.75
CA LYS A 598 15.54 17.09 -12.50
C LYS A 598 15.15 16.06 -13.56
N ILE A 599 14.28 15.10 -13.22
CA ILE A 599 13.79 14.09 -14.18
C ILE A 599 13.01 14.74 -15.32
N VAL A 600 12.18 15.76 -15.05
CA VAL A 600 11.44 16.50 -16.09
C VAL A 600 12.40 17.25 -17.03
N ASP A 601 13.47 17.88 -16.48
CA ASP A 601 14.48 18.57 -17.27
C ASP A 601 15.30 17.61 -18.15
N GLU A 602 15.65 16.43 -17.61
CA GLU A 602 16.35 15.38 -18.39
C GLU A 602 15.44 14.77 -19.46
N LEU A 603 14.16 14.55 -19.15
CA LEU A 603 13.17 14.04 -20.10
C LEU A 603 12.97 15.02 -21.28
N GLU A 604 12.88 16.33 -21.01
CA GLU A 604 12.76 17.33 -22.07
C GLU A 604 13.93 17.25 -23.04
N LYS A 605 15.17 17.16 -22.53
CA LYS A 605 16.38 16.99 -23.35
C LYS A 605 16.36 15.70 -24.17
N ALA A 606 16.00 14.57 -23.52
CA ALA A 606 15.92 13.27 -24.19
C ALA A 606 14.88 13.26 -25.33
N LEU A 607 13.72 13.92 -25.13
CA LEU A 607 12.71 14.07 -26.18
C LEU A 607 13.17 14.96 -27.34
N GLU A 608 14.00 15.96 -27.09
CA GLU A 608 14.59 16.80 -28.15
C GLU A 608 15.66 16.03 -28.93
N GLU A 609 16.43 15.19 -28.29
CA GLU A 609 17.42 14.31 -28.95
C GLU A 609 16.73 13.29 -29.89
N LEU A 610 15.60 12.74 -29.52
CA LEU A 610 14.84 11.81 -30.38
C LEU A 610 14.21 12.44 -31.63
N LYS A 611 14.18 13.78 -31.72
CA LYS A 611 13.67 14.51 -32.90
C LYS A 611 14.75 14.79 -33.93
N LYS A 612 16.02 14.68 -33.53
CA LYS A 612 17.19 14.88 -34.41
C LYS A 612 17.50 13.60 -35.18
#